data_ad9955d64327203b00bbe8b8ea99f8aa
#
_entry.id   ad9955d64327203b00bbe8b8ea99f8aa
#
_cell.length_a   1.000
_cell.length_b   1.000
_cell.length_c   1.000
_cell.angle_alpha   90.00
_cell.angle_beta   90.00
_cell.angle_gamma   90.00
#
_symmetry.space_group_name_H-M   'P 1'
#
loop_
_entity.id
_entity.type
_entity.pdbx_description
1 polymer ?
#
loop_
_entity_poly.entity_id
_entity_poly.type
_entity_poly.pdbx_seq_one_letter_code
_entity_poly.pdbx_strand_id
1 'polypeptide(L)'
;YTEVAPLHWMFDIEIDPADAEHAMFTTGFGGWETFNLSAVERGEPVKWSIMSAGIEETVPLELYAPEKGARLISGIGDYGGFTHFDLNRPDPLGSHANPHFGNTNGVTGAWLKQDLIVRVGTLFGHQPGARTISYSEDGGRSWNMCATVPVVQARDGHIAVSADGSSWIWTPDRSTAFLTRDKGNSWMSCQGLPENIRVIADKVNPKRFYAVDAVAGLLYSSEDGGATFHTDTLQLAVKTLRRGNASLTNRRGDPRGGQDRIYSTPGREGDLWIAAYDGLYHSTTRTGFDFRALDKVRTIYAFGFGKAKPGSNYPALYLIGVVNGQYGFFRSDDAAVSWMRINDDAHQYGLVLHICGDMQEYGRVYIGTHGRGIVTGVPSSD
;
A
#
# COMPACT_ATOMS: atom_id res chain seq x y z
N TYR A 1 4.50 11.80 20.04
CA TYR A 1 4.12 11.28 18.75
C TYR A 1 4.17 12.32 17.64
N THR A 2 3.70 13.51 17.94
CA THR A 2 3.74 14.68 17.07
C THR A 2 4.18 15.90 17.86
N GLU A 3 5.26 15.78 18.60
CA GLU A 3 5.85 16.92 19.34
C GLU A 3 6.26 18.09 18.42
N VAL A 4 6.14 17.91 17.09
CA VAL A 4 6.85 18.75 16.14
C VAL A 4 5.95 19.61 15.25
N ALA A 5 4.61 19.47 15.22
CA ALA A 5 3.80 20.27 14.33
C ALA A 5 2.36 20.58 14.82
N PRO A 6 2.18 21.22 15.98
CA PRO A 6 0.84 21.58 16.46
C PRO A 6 0.12 22.58 15.56
N LEU A 7 0.83 23.30 14.69
CA LEU A 7 0.27 24.43 13.92
C LEU A 7 0.10 24.15 12.42
N HIS A 8 0.20 22.88 11.97
CA HIS A 8 0.02 22.55 10.57
C HIS A 8 -1.46 22.48 10.22
N TRP A 9 -1.90 23.34 9.28
CA TRP A 9 -3.29 23.40 8.80
C TRP A 9 -4.31 23.63 9.91
N MET A 10 -4.07 24.59 10.78
CA MET A 10 -5.10 25.06 11.72
C MET A 10 -6.08 25.95 10.95
N PHE A 11 -7.34 25.53 10.89
CA PHE A 11 -8.39 26.25 10.15
C PHE A 11 -9.37 26.96 11.07
N ASP A 12 -9.55 26.43 12.27
CA ASP A 12 -10.57 26.94 13.18
C ASP A 12 -10.22 26.67 14.63
N ILE A 13 -10.75 27.52 15.52
CA ILE A 13 -10.71 27.36 16.96
C ILE A 13 -12.08 27.76 17.52
N GLU A 14 -12.64 26.90 18.34
CA GLU A 14 -13.93 27.12 18.98
C GLU A 14 -13.81 27.07 20.51
N ILE A 15 -14.57 27.93 21.16
CA ILE A 15 -14.74 27.93 22.63
C ILE A 15 -16.09 27.31 22.95
N ASP A 16 -16.13 26.39 23.90
CA ASP A 16 -17.36 25.77 24.36
C ASP A 16 -18.30 26.88 24.93
N PRO A 17 -19.50 27.07 24.39
CA PRO A 17 -20.43 28.10 24.89
C PRO A 17 -20.89 27.85 26.33
N ALA A 18 -20.73 26.65 26.87
CA ALA A 18 -21.06 26.27 28.23
C ALA A 18 -19.87 26.35 29.20
N ASP A 19 -18.64 26.38 28.69
CA ASP A 19 -17.42 26.42 29.50
C ASP A 19 -16.33 27.30 28.85
N ALA A 20 -16.14 28.49 29.35
CA ALA A 20 -15.17 29.46 28.85
C ALA A 20 -13.70 29.01 29.01
N GLU A 21 -13.43 27.99 29.82
CA GLU A 21 -12.10 27.40 29.97
C GLU A 21 -11.80 26.31 28.92
N HIS A 22 -12.86 25.77 28.27
CA HIS A 22 -12.75 24.74 27.28
C HIS A 22 -12.72 25.33 25.86
N ALA A 23 -11.62 25.16 25.17
CA ALA A 23 -11.47 25.50 23.77
C ALA A 23 -10.89 24.32 22.98
N MET A 24 -11.26 24.25 21.71
CA MET A 24 -10.83 23.19 20.80
C MET A 24 -10.33 23.78 19.49
N PHE A 25 -9.31 23.20 18.90
CA PHE A 25 -8.92 23.49 17.52
C PHE A 25 -8.48 22.20 16.80
N THR A 26 -8.52 22.25 15.47
CA THR A 26 -8.08 21.14 14.63
C THR A 26 -6.85 21.51 13.81
N THR A 27 -6.02 20.51 13.53
CA THR A 27 -4.87 20.62 12.65
C THR A 27 -4.92 19.49 11.62
N GLY A 28 -4.03 19.48 10.64
CA GLY A 28 -3.87 18.32 9.74
C GLY A 28 -3.42 17.01 10.45
N PHE A 29 -3.14 17.07 11.75
CA PHE A 29 -2.71 15.91 12.57
C PHE A 29 -3.72 15.55 13.68
N GLY A 30 -4.90 16.10 13.67
CA GLY A 30 -5.94 15.79 14.65
C GLY A 30 -6.48 17.01 15.40
N GLY A 31 -7.23 16.74 16.47
CA GLY A 31 -7.82 17.76 17.32
C GLY A 31 -7.05 17.98 18.62
N TRP A 32 -7.16 19.18 19.14
CA TRP A 32 -6.54 19.60 20.39
C TRP A 32 -7.57 20.32 21.24
N GLU A 33 -7.50 20.14 22.54
CA GLU A 33 -8.39 20.79 23.51
C GLU A 33 -7.64 21.31 24.72
N THR A 34 -8.19 22.33 25.35
CA THR A 34 -7.74 22.87 26.64
C THR A 34 -8.91 23.08 27.58
N PHE A 35 -8.67 22.97 28.88
CA PHE A 35 -9.62 23.29 29.97
C PHE A 35 -9.06 24.36 30.89
N ASN A 36 -8.11 25.18 30.44
CA ASN A 36 -7.56 26.29 31.21
C ASN A 36 -7.23 27.49 30.30
N LEU A 37 -8.17 27.83 29.38
CA LEU A 37 -7.96 28.88 28.40
C LEU A 37 -7.64 30.24 29.01
N SER A 38 -8.30 30.62 30.11
CA SER A 38 -8.10 31.91 30.80
C SER A 38 -6.72 32.04 31.48
N ALA A 39 -5.91 30.97 31.52
CA ALA A 39 -4.53 31.03 32.01
C ALA A 39 -3.70 32.08 31.25
N VAL A 40 -4.00 32.31 29.97
CA VAL A 40 -3.32 33.32 29.14
C VAL A 40 -3.47 34.73 29.69
N GLU A 41 -4.63 35.08 30.33
CA GLU A 41 -4.89 36.38 30.89
C GLU A 41 -4.05 36.67 32.13
N ARG A 42 -3.58 35.60 32.79
CA ARG A 42 -2.69 35.65 33.96
C ARG A 42 -1.21 35.49 33.59
N GLY A 43 -0.89 35.40 32.31
CA GLY A 43 0.45 35.15 31.82
C GLY A 43 0.96 33.71 32.13
N GLU A 44 0.04 32.80 32.39
CA GLU A 44 0.34 31.38 32.66
C GLU A 44 0.20 30.55 31.39
N PRO A 45 0.89 29.42 31.27
CA PRO A 45 0.76 28.54 30.11
C PRO A 45 -0.63 27.92 29.99
N VAL A 46 -1.24 28.02 28.82
CA VAL A 46 -2.41 27.22 28.44
C VAL A 46 -1.92 25.79 28.11
N LYS A 47 -2.55 24.79 28.71
CA LYS A 47 -2.21 23.38 28.55
C LYS A 47 -3.13 22.74 27.51
N TRP A 48 -2.57 22.34 26.39
CA TRP A 48 -3.31 21.65 25.33
C TRP A 48 -3.09 20.15 25.40
N SER A 49 -4.15 19.37 25.20
CA SER A 49 -4.13 17.92 25.09
C SER A 49 -4.70 17.47 23.75
N ILE A 50 -4.29 16.30 23.29
CA ILE A 50 -4.82 15.72 22.05
C ILE A 50 -6.20 15.14 22.33
N MET A 51 -7.19 15.53 21.51
CA MET A 51 -8.57 15.03 21.57
C MET A 51 -8.87 14.11 20.37
N SER A 52 -7.99 13.19 20.06
CA SER A 52 -8.12 12.32 18.88
C SER A 52 -8.61 10.91 19.22
N ALA A 53 -8.96 10.63 20.47
CA ALA A 53 -9.46 9.33 20.87
C ALA A 53 -10.78 8.99 20.14
N GLY A 54 -10.77 7.89 19.36
CA GLY A 54 -11.91 7.49 18.55
C GLY A 54 -12.08 8.21 17.21
N ILE A 55 -11.19 9.15 16.92
CA ILE A 55 -11.13 9.86 15.63
C ILE A 55 -9.88 9.38 14.89
N GLU A 56 -10.05 8.83 13.69
CA GLU A 56 -8.96 8.33 12.87
C GLU A 56 -9.11 8.92 11.46
N GLU A 57 -8.05 9.57 10.95
CA GLU A 57 -8.06 10.20 9.62
C GLU A 57 -6.88 9.75 8.74
N THR A 58 -6.05 8.81 9.19
CA THR A 58 -4.89 8.39 8.40
C THR A 58 -5.29 7.65 7.13
N VAL A 59 -4.47 7.83 6.09
CA VAL A 59 -4.65 7.23 4.77
C VAL A 59 -3.52 6.25 4.49
N PRO A 60 -3.74 4.93 4.60
CA PRO A 60 -2.78 3.94 4.15
C PRO A 60 -2.58 4.01 2.64
N LEU A 61 -1.32 4.15 2.22
CA LEU A 61 -0.90 4.23 0.82
C LEU A 61 -0.36 2.90 0.30
N GLU A 62 0.12 2.03 1.20
CA GLU A 62 0.54 0.67 0.89
C GLU A 62 0.46 -0.21 2.15
N LEU A 63 0.12 -1.49 1.97
CA LEU A 63 0.11 -2.51 3.03
C LEU A 63 0.95 -3.70 2.61
N TYR A 64 1.84 -4.16 3.49
CA TYR A 64 2.65 -5.36 3.29
C TYR A 64 2.54 -6.28 4.50
N ALA A 65 1.99 -7.48 4.31
CA ALA A 65 1.89 -8.52 5.33
C ALA A 65 2.94 -9.60 5.06
N PRO A 66 4.04 -9.67 5.83
CA PRO A 66 5.06 -10.72 5.68
C PRO A 66 4.61 -12.04 6.28
N GLU A 67 5.21 -13.17 5.82
CA GLU A 67 4.94 -14.50 6.37
C GLU A 67 5.54 -14.73 7.77
N LYS A 68 6.47 -13.86 8.19
CA LYS A 68 7.17 -13.94 9.47
C LYS A 68 7.46 -12.56 10.05
N GLY A 69 7.61 -12.48 11.36
CA GLY A 69 7.97 -11.25 12.05
C GLY A 69 6.79 -10.33 12.28
N ALA A 70 6.84 -9.13 11.73
CA ALA A 70 5.72 -8.20 11.84
C ALA A 70 4.45 -8.78 11.22
N ARG A 71 3.30 -8.45 11.81
CA ARG A 71 1.98 -8.85 11.27
C ARG A 71 1.64 -8.04 10.04
N LEU A 72 2.00 -6.78 10.07
CA LEU A 72 1.76 -5.82 9.00
C LEU A 72 2.84 -4.73 9.00
N ILE A 73 3.21 -4.25 7.83
CA ILE A 73 3.99 -3.03 7.65
C ILE A 73 3.17 -2.10 6.78
N SER A 74 2.94 -0.89 7.27
CA SER A 74 2.11 0.10 6.61
C SER A 74 2.93 1.26 6.05
N GLY A 75 2.61 1.69 4.83
CA GLY A 75 2.95 2.99 4.30
C GLY A 75 1.75 3.91 4.45
N ILE A 76 1.93 5.06 5.08
CA ILE A 76 0.84 5.97 5.43
C ILE A 76 1.17 7.36 4.93
N GLY A 77 0.14 8.09 4.48
CA GLY A 77 0.21 9.51 4.19
C GLY A 77 0.44 10.33 5.45
N ASP A 78 1.24 11.36 5.36
CA ASP A 78 1.58 12.35 6.39
C ASP A 78 2.37 11.82 7.61
N TYR A 79 2.34 10.51 7.88
CA TYR A 79 3.01 9.88 9.03
C TYR A 79 4.12 8.89 8.66
N GLY A 80 4.35 8.66 7.37
CA GLY A 80 5.36 7.75 6.86
C GLY A 80 5.02 6.28 6.99
N GLY A 81 4.61 5.78 8.14
CA GLY A 81 4.18 4.41 8.33
C GLY A 81 4.75 3.73 9.57
N PHE A 82 4.30 2.51 9.82
CA PHE A 82 4.57 1.76 11.04
C PHE A 82 4.83 0.29 10.77
N THR A 83 5.60 -0.35 11.67
CA THR A 83 5.74 -1.81 11.71
C THR A 83 4.89 -2.35 12.87
N HIS A 84 3.90 -3.17 12.55
CA HIS A 84 2.94 -3.70 13.53
C HIS A 84 3.33 -5.12 13.92
N PHE A 85 4.07 -5.29 15.02
CA PHE A 85 4.39 -6.59 15.60
C PHE A 85 3.24 -7.14 16.47
N ASP A 86 2.59 -6.25 17.20
CA ASP A 86 1.39 -6.53 18.00
C ASP A 86 0.26 -5.63 17.50
N LEU A 87 -0.87 -6.21 17.11
CA LEU A 87 -2.02 -5.46 16.60
C LEU A 87 -2.85 -4.79 17.72
N ASN A 88 -2.59 -5.13 18.97
CA ASN A 88 -3.34 -4.60 20.12
C ASN A 88 -2.60 -3.46 20.83
N ARG A 89 -1.38 -3.13 20.40
CA ARG A 89 -0.55 -2.10 21.01
C ARG A 89 0.16 -1.28 19.94
N PRO A 90 0.31 0.03 20.15
CA PRO A 90 1.22 0.83 19.34
C PRO A 90 2.64 0.25 19.42
N ASP A 91 3.35 0.24 18.28
CA ASP A 91 4.74 -0.16 18.28
C ASP A 91 5.58 0.86 19.09
N PRO A 92 6.38 0.41 20.05
CA PRO A 92 7.22 1.32 20.85
C PRO A 92 8.29 2.05 20.01
N LEU A 93 8.61 1.56 18.82
CA LEU A 93 9.52 2.25 17.89
C LEU A 93 8.85 3.45 17.20
N GLY A 94 7.53 3.59 17.28
CA GLY A 94 6.78 4.66 16.63
C GLY A 94 6.80 4.56 15.12
N SER A 95 6.70 5.70 14.44
CA SER A 95 6.75 5.76 12.98
C SER A 95 8.17 5.50 12.44
N HIS A 96 8.23 4.98 11.22
CA HIS A 96 9.50 4.61 10.59
C HIS A 96 10.47 5.81 10.52
N ALA A 97 11.68 5.60 11.01
CA ALA A 97 12.80 6.56 10.93
C ALA A 97 13.76 6.20 9.76
N ASN A 98 14.78 7.01 9.54
CA ASN A 98 15.87 6.84 8.57
C ASN A 98 15.43 6.52 7.12
N PRO A 99 14.78 7.47 6.42
CA PRO A 99 14.31 8.75 6.92
C PRO A 99 12.88 8.65 7.47
N HIS A 100 12.44 9.68 8.18
CA HIS A 100 11.02 9.87 8.46
C HIS A 100 10.37 10.45 7.19
N PHE A 101 9.57 9.64 6.49
CA PHE A 101 8.82 10.11 5.32
C PHE A 101 7.56 10.87 5.75
N GLY A 102 7.18 11.88 4.99
CA GLY A 102 5.82 12.40 5.03
C GLY A 102 4.85 11.34 4.48
N ASN A 103 5.11 10.88 3.25
CA ASN A 103 4.32 9.80 2.65
C ASN A 103 5.22 8.60 2.34
N THR A 104 4.78 7.39 2.67
CA THR A 104 5.37 6.15 2.17
C THR A 104 4.44 5.54 1.13
N ASN A 105 4.79 5.69 -0.15
CA ASN A 105 3.97 5.30 -1.28
C ASN A 105 4.21 3.86 -1.75
N GLY A 106 5.31 3.26 -1.34
CA GLY A 106 5.60 1.86 -1.63
C GLY A 106 6.36 1.21 -0.48
N VAL A 107 5.90 0.05 -0.06
CA VAL A 107 6.58 -0.85 0.87
C VAL A 107 6.40 -2.29 0.42
N THR A 108 7.49 -3.04 0.35
CA THR A 108 7.48 -4.46 0.00
C THR A 108 8.71 -5.17 0.56
N GLY A 109 8.71 -6.49 0.57
CA GLY A 109 9.83 -7.29 1.05
C GLY A 109 10.23 -8.39 0.07
N ALA A 110 11.42 -8.96 0.29
CA ALA A 110 11.92 -10.12 -0.42
C ALA A 110 11.22 -11.38 0.11
N TRP A 111 10.46 -12.08 -0.75
CA TRP A 111 9.62 -13.19 -0.31
C TRP A 111 10.40 -14.35 0.31
N LEU A 112 11.57 -14.66 -0.23
CA LEU A 112 12.47 -15.72 0.27
C LEU A 112 13.44 -15.23 1.37
N LYS A 113 13.47 -13.90 1.63
CA LYS A 113 14.30 -13.28 2.66
C LYS A 113 13.46 -12.30 3.47
N GLN A 114 12.58 -12.81 4.29
CA GLN A 114 11.49 -12.09 4.97
C GLN A 114 11.93 -10.89 5.85
N ASP A 115 13.19 -10.87 6.31
CA ASP A 115 13.73 -9.75 7.09
C ASP A 115 14.11 -8.55 6.22
N LEU A 116 14.26 -8.74 4.90
CA LEU A 116 14.58 -7.66 3.97
C LEU A 116 13.31 -6.99 3.46
N ILE A 117 13.14 -5.73 3.85
CA ILE A 117 12.01 -4.89 3.48
C ILE A 117 12.54 -3.58 2.92
N VAL A 118 11.91 -3.06 1.87
CA VAL A 118 12.29 -1.79 1.24
C VAL A 118 11.06 -0.90 1.15
N ARG A 119 11.25 0.39 1.42
CA ARG A 119 10.20 1.41 1.31
C ARG A 119 10.68 2.63 0.56
N VAL A 120 9.77 3.28 -0.13
CA VAL A 120 9.99 4.53 -0.86
C VAL A 120 8.90 5.54 -0.52
N GLY A 121 9.24 6.83 -0.58
CA GLY A 121 8.28 7.86 -0.24
C GLY A 121 8.77 9.27 -0.50
N THR A 122 8.12 10.25 0.10
CA THR A 122 8.48 11.68 0.05
C THR A 122 8.80 12.21 1.43
N LEU A 123 9.76 13.11 1.50
CA LEU A 123 10.06 13.89 2.70
C LEU A 123 9.22 15.16 2.72
N PHE A 124 8.82 15.61 3.90
CA PHE A 124 8.33 16.98 4.07
C PHE A 124 9.44 17.98 3.69
N GLY A 125 9.09 18.98 2.88
CA GLY A 125 10.08 19.95 2.39
C GLY A 125 11.16 19.30 1.52
N HIS A 126 10.77 18.37 0.65
CA HIS A 126 11.67 17.64 -0.24
C HIS A 126 12.68 18.57 -0.95
N GLN A 127 13.95 18.21 -0.81
CA GLN A 127 15.05 18.84 -1.53
C GLN A 127 15.52 17.94 -2.68
N PRO A 128 15.88 18.49 -3.85
CA PRO A 128 16.48 17.71 -4.93
C PRO A 128 17.67 16.88 -4.44
N GLY A 129 17.72 15.61 -4.83
CA GLY A 129 18.75 14.67 -4.40
C GLY A 129 18.57 14.10 -2.98
N ALA A 130 17.47 14.43 -2.30
CA ALA A 130 17.14 13.82 -1.02
C ALA A 130 16.93 12.30 -1.17
N ARG A 131 17.45 11.55 -0.20
CA ARG A 131 17.36 10.09 -0.17
C ARG A 131 15.97 9.65 0.28
N THR A 132 15.15 9.26 -0.69
CA THR A 132 13.73 8.89 -0.50
C THR A 132 13.48 7.39 -0.67
N ILE A 133 14.51 6.59 -0.41
CA ILE A 133 14.46 5.12 -0.37
C ILE A 133 15.20 4.61 0.84
N SER A 134 14.64 3.62 1.51
CA SER A 134 15.16 3.05 2.74
C SER A 134 14.84 1.56 2.82
N TYR A 135 15.68 0.81 3.53
CA TYR A 135 15.51 -0.63 3.71
C TYR A 135 15.77 -1.06 5.15
N SER A 136 15.15 -2.17 5.51
CA SER A 136 15.36 -2.90 6.75
C SER A 136 15.93 -4.29 6.44
N GLU A 137 16.81 -4.80 7.29
CA GLU A 137 17.31 -6.18 7.24
C GLU A 137 16.92 -6.97 8.51
N ASP A 138 16.04 -6.43 9.32
CA ASP A 138 15.60 -7.00 10.60
C ASP A 138 14.06 -7.04 10.76
N GLY A 139 13.37 -7.12 9.60
CA GLY A 139 11.91 -7.23 9.58
C GLY A 139 11.17 -5.95 9.95
N GLY A 140 11.79 -4.77 9.70
CA GLY A 140 11.18 -3.47 9.95
C GLY A 140 11.45 -2.87 11.33
N ARG A 141 12.37 -3.44 12.11
CA ARG A 141 12.74 -2.89 13.44
C ARG A 141 13.65 -1.69 13.31
N SER A 142 14.58 -1.73 12.36
CA SER A 142 15.45 -0.61 12.04
C SER A 142 15.52 -0.36 10.55
N TRP A 143 15.85 0.87 10.16
CA TRP A 143 15.85 1.31 8.78
C TRP A 143 17.16 1.99 8.41
N ASN A 144 17.65 1.69 7.20
CA ASN A 144 18.85 2.26 6.60
C ASN A 144 18.49 3.01 5.33
N MET A 145 18.95 4.23 5.19
CA MET A 145 18.79 4.97 3.91
C MET A 145 19.71 4.41 2.84
N CYS A 146 19.23 4.27 1.61
CA CYS A 146 20.11 4.01 0.47
C CYS A 146 21.14 5.11 0.33
N ALA A 147 22.34 4.76 -0.12
CA ALA A 147 23.46 5.71 -0.21
C ALA A 147 23.20 6.79 -1.28
N THR A 148 22.55 6.40 -2.39
CA THR A 148 22.35 7.25 -3.55
C THR A 148 20.90 7.24 -4.04
N VAL A 149 20.55 8.18 -4.91
CA VAL A 149 19.33 8.17 -5.72
C VAL A 149 19.70 8.17 -7.19
N PRO A 150 18.90 7.52 -8.08
CA PRO A 150 19.26 7.38 -9.49
C PRO A 150 19.29 8.71 -10.25
N VAL A 151 18.41 9.63 -9.90
CA VAL A 151 18.34 10.98 -10.47
C VAL A 151 17.92 11.96 -9.37
N VAL A 152 18.34 13.23 -9.52
CA VAL A 152 18.15 14.27 -8.48
C VAL A 152 16.68 14.50 -8.12
N GLN A 153 15.78 14.31 -9.08
CA GLN A 153 14.33 14.48 -8.89
C GLN A 153 13.59 13.21 -8.45
N ALA A 154 14.31 12.08 -8.32
CA ALA A 154 13.69 10.82 -7.94
C ALA A 154 13.05 10.90 -6.55
N ARG A 155 11.77 10.64 -6.48
CA ARG A 155 10.99 10.63 -5.25
C ARG A 155 9.73 9.81 -5.45
N ASP A 156 9.05 9.43 -4.37
CA ASP A 156 7.75 8.78 -4.44
C ASP A 156 7.74 7.48 -5.24
N GLY A 157 6.60 7.16 -5.83
CA GLY A 157 6.44 6.01 -6.70
C GLY A 157 6.38 4.69 -5.97
N HIS A 158 6.87 3.63 -6.62
CA HIS A 158 6.75 2.26 -6.12
C HIS A 158 8.08 1.53 -6.14
N ILE A 159 8.17 0.48 -5.32
CA ILE A 159 9.36 -0.37 -5.21
C ILE A 159 8.98 -1.83 -5.38
N ALA A 160 9.76 -2.57 -6.18
CA ALA A 160 9.69 -4.02 -6.28
C ALA A 160 11.02 -4.61 -5.82
N VAL A 161 10.96 -5.72 -5.08
CA VAL A 161 12.13 -6.43 -4.56
C VAL A 161 12.06 -7.87 -5.03
N SER A 162 13.13 -8.38 -5.67
CA SER A 162 13.19 -9.77 -6.12
C SER A 162 12.95 -10.75 -4.97
N ALA A 163 12.53 -11.96 -5.29
CA ALA A 163 12.19 -12.97 -4.29
C ALA A 163 13.33 -13.19 -3.26
N ASP A 164 14.58 -13.18 -3.70
CA ASP A 164 15.79 -13.37 -2.87
C ASP A 164 16.40 -12.06 -2.34
N GLY A 165 15.86 -10.91 -2.76
CA GLY A 165 16.36 -9.59 -2.38
C GLY A 165 17.57 -9.08 -3.13
N SER A 166 18.03 -9.81 -4.16
CA SER A 166 19.24 -9.46 -4.92
C SER A 166 19.07 -8.29 -5.89
N SER A 167 17.84 -7.98 -6.29
CA SER A 167 17.50 -6.91 -7.23
C SER A 167 16.32 -6.11 -6.73
N TRP A 168 16.42 -4.78 -6.79
CA TRP A 168 15.31 -3.89 -6.47
C TRP A 168 15.05 -2.95 -7.64
N ILE A 169 13.78 -2.78 -7.98
CA ILE A 169 13.36 -1.84 -9.03
C ILE A 169 12.53 -0.74 -8.39
N TRP A 170 13.03 0.48 -8.46
CA TRP A 170 12.30 1.67 -8.06
C TRP A 170 11.71 2.35 -9.29
N THR A 171 10.43 2.65 -9.24
CA THR A 171 9.70 3.42 -10.26
C THR A 171 9.27 4.76 -9.67
N PRO A 172 10.17 5.75 -9.63
CA PRO A 172 9.84 7.07 -9.10
C PRO A 172 8.77 7.76 -9.93
N ASP A 173 8.07 8.69 -9.32
CA ASP A 173 7.08 9.50 -10.02
C ASP A 173 7.71 10.29 -11.17
N ARG A 174 6.99 10.33 -12.30
CA ARG A 174 7.36 11.07 -13.51
C ARG A 174 8.76 10.73 -14.02
N SER A 175 9.13 9.46 -13.94
CA SER A 175 10.44 8.98 -14.34
C SER A 175 10.37 7.57 -14.89
N THR A 176 11.46 7.11 -15.49
CA THR A 176 11.68 5.73 -15.86
C THR A 176 11.96 4.87 -14.62
N ALA A 177 11.90 3.55 -14.76
CA ALA A 177 12.26 2.61 -13.72
C ALA A 177 13.79 2.48 -13.59
N PHE A 178 14.27 2.31 -12.36
CA PHE A 178 15.69 2.11 -12.04
C PHE A 178 15.91 0.83 -11.24
N LEU A 179 16.94 0.09 -11.59
CA LEU A 179 17.38 -1.15 -10.96
C LEU A 179 18.62 -0.90 -10.11
N THR A 180 18.64 -1.46 -8.89
CA THR A 180 19.85 -1.63 -8.09
C THR A 180 20.05 -3.10 -7.74
N ARG A 181 21.33 -3.54 -7.63
CA ARG A 181 21.75 -4.87 -7.14
C ARG A 181 22.69 -4.78 -5.94
N ASP A 182 22.87 -3.59 -5.42
CA ASP A 182 23.80 -3.28 -4.32
C ASP A 182 23.16 -2.41 -3.23
N LYS A 183 21.84 -2.60 -3.01
CA LYS A 183 21.03 -1.91 -1.99
C LYS A 183 21.07 -0.38 -2.12
N GLY A 184 21.03 0.12 -3.37
CA GLY A 184 20.97 1.53 -3.67
C GLY A 184 22.31 2.27 -3.55
N ASN A 185 23.45 1.57 -3.63
CA ASN A 185 24.74 2.21 -3.81
C ASN A 185 24.95 2.65 -5.27
N SER A 186 24.41 1.90 -6.23
CA SER A 186 24.35 2.26 -7.64
C SER A 186 23.01 1.93 -8.29
N TRP A 187 22.69 2.62 -9.37
CA TRP A 187 21.45 2.47 -10.11
C TRP A 187 21.69 2.43 -11.60
N MET A 188 20.91 1.63 -12.31
CA MET A 188 20.85 1.58 -13.77
C MET A 188 19.40 1.69 -14.24
N SER A 189 19.15 2.31 -15.38
CA SER A 189 17.80 2.37 -15.97
C SER A 189 17.36 1.01 -16.46
N CYS A 190 16.13 0.61 -16.14
CA CYS A 190 15.49 -0.54 -16.76
C CYS A 190 15.13 -0.22 -18.20
N GLN A 191 15.35 -1.17 -19.12
CA GLN A 191 15.02 -1.00 -20.53
C GLN A 191 13.64 -1.61 -20.85
N GLY A 192 12.90 -0.99 -21.79
CA GLY A 192 11.65 -1.54 -22.28
C GLY A 192 10.41 -1.23 -21.42
N LEU A 193 10.53 -0.35 -20.43
CA LEU A 193 9.41 0.12 -19.60
C LEU A 193 9.02 1.56 -19.95
N PRO A 194 7.72 1.90 -19.96
CA PRO A 194 7.28 3.29 -20.00
C PRO A 194 7.50 3.98 -18.64
N GLU A 195 7.43 5.31 -18.63
CA GLU A 195 7.43 6.07 -17.40
C GLU A 195 6.17 5.78 -16.53
N ASN A 196 6.28 6.01 -15.24
CA ASN A 196 5.19 5.89 -14.26
C ASN A 196 4.52 4.50 -14.21
N ILE A 197 5.18 3.43 -14.64
CA ILE A 197 4.64 2.09 -14.56
C ILE A 197 5.02 1.43 -13.24
N ARG A 198 4.06 0.80 -12.57
CA ARG A 198 4.33 0.04 -11.37
C ARG A 198 4.87 -1.35 -11.72
N VAL A 199 6.07 -1.66 -11.24
CA VAL A 199 6.68 -2.99 -11.36
C VAL A 199 6.41 -3.79 -10.09
N ILE A 200 6.19 -5.10 -10.25
CA ILE A 200 6.18 -6.09 -9.16
C ILE A 200 7.20 -7.20 -9.44
N ALA A 201 7.64 -7.88 -8.39
CA ALA A 201 8.50 -9.07 -8.49
C ALA A 201 7.67 -10.35 -8.43
N ASP A 202 8.14 -11.39 -9.11
CA ASP A 202 7.72 -12.78 -8.84
C ASP A 202 8.12 -13.15 -7.41
N LYS A 203 7.27 -13.91 -6.72
CA LYS A 203 7.52 -14.30 -5.33
C LYS A 203 8.38 -15.55 -5.17
N VAL A 204 8.76 -16.21 -6.28
CA VAL A 204 9.53 -17.45 -6.30
C VAL A 204 10.80 -17.27 -7.11
N ASN A 205 10.71 -16.75 -8.34
CA ASN A 205 11.84 -16.59 -9.24
C ASN A 205 12.45 -15.19 -9.14
N PRO A 206 13.67 -15.02 -8.58
CA PRO A 206 14.28 -13.71 -8.39
C PRO A 206 14.63 -12.97 -9.68
N LYS A 207 14.64 -13.66 -10.82
CA LYS A 207 14.92 -13.03 -12.11
C LYS A 207 13.68 -12.44 -12.78
N ARG A 208 12.48 -12.76 -12.28
CA ARG A 208 11.22 -12.36 -12.90
C ARG A 208 10.60 -11.13 -12.26
N PHE A 209 10.26 -10.18 -13.12
CA PHE A 209 9.50 -8.98 -12.77
C PHE A 209 8.41 -8.75 -13.80
N TYR A 210 7.33 -8.10 -13.38
CA TYR A 210 6.16 -7.83 -14.20
C TYR A 210 5.64 -6.43 -13.99
N ALA A 211 5.04 -5.86 -15.04
CA ALA A 211 4.26 -4.64 -14.95
C ALA A 211 3.09 -4.71 -15.93
N VAL A 212 2.02 -4.00 -15.69
CA VAL A 212 0.85 -3.96 -16.56
C VAL A 212 0.38 -2.53 -16.78
N ASP A 213 0.09 -2.20 -18.05
CA ASP A 213 -0.81 -1.13 -18.40
C ASP A 213 -2.17 -1.75 -18.76
N ALA A 214 -3.06 -1.85 -17.77
CA ALA A 214 -4.37 -2.45 -17.95
C ALA A 214 -5.24 -1.65 -18.93
N VAL A 215 -5.00 -0.36 -19.10
CA VAL A 215 -5.72 0.53 -20.01
C VAL A 215 -5.28 0.32 -21.45
N ALA A 216 -3.96 0.19 -21.65
CA ALA A 216 -3.40 -0.10 -22.99
C ALA A 216 -3.49 -1.58 -23.35
N GLY A 217 -3.76 -2.48 -22.37
CA GLY A 217 -3.73 -3.92 -22.56
C GLY A 217 -2.32 -4.45 -22.82
N LEU A 218 -1.32 -3.90 -22.12
CA LEU A 218 0.08 -4.29 -22.28
C LEU A 218 0.62 -4.90 -20.99
N LEU A 219 1.31 -6.02 -21.12
CA LEU A 219 2.11 -6.64 -20.07
C LEU A 219 3.59 -6.46 -20.39
N TYR A 220 4.35 -6.12 -19.40
CA TYR A 220 5.80 -6.04 -19.45
C TYR A 220 6.37 -7.12 -18.54
N SER A 221 7.30 -7.94 -19.04
CA SER A 221 7.93 -9.02 -18.29
C SER A 221 9.45 -9.01 -18.44
N SER A 222 10.15 -9.29 -17.35
CA SER A 222 11.61 -9.45 -17.31
C SER A 222 11.97 -10.85 -16.84
N GLU A 223 13.07 -11.42 -17.38
CA GLU A 223 13.66 -12.69 -16.97
C GLU A 223 15.15 -12.57 -16.61
N ASP A 224 15.68 -11.35 -16.57
CA ASP A 224 17.10 -11.03 -16.31
C ASP A 224 17.33 -10.26 -15.00
N GLY A 225 16.38 -10.31 -14.10
CA GLY A 225 16.43 -9.58 -12.82
C GLY A 225 16.10 -8.11 -12.95
N GLY A 226 15.27 -7.74 -13.93
CA GLY A 226 14.71 -6.41 -14.10
C GLY A 226 15.54 -5.45 -14.94
N ALA A 227 16.60 -5.91 -15.63
CA ALA A 227 17.40 -5.05 -16.49
C ALA A 227 16.66 -4.71 -17.79
N THR A 228 16.03 -5.72 -18.41
CA THR A 228 15.26 -5.55 -19.66
C THR A 228 13.85 -6.13 -19.52
N PHE A 229 12.89 -5.49 -20.19
CA PHE A 229 11.50 -5.90 -20.22
C PHE A 229 11.03 -6.10 -21.66
N HIS A 230 10.35 -7.21 -21.88
CA HIS A 230 9.63 -7.52 -23.10
C HIS A 230 8.16 -7.12 -22.95
N THR A 231 7.54 -6.72 -24.05
CA THR A 231 6.14 -6.30 -24.08
C THR A 231 5.28 -7.32 -24.78
N ASP A 232 4.23 -7.77 -24.11
CA ASP A 232 3.19 -8.63 -24.64
C ASP A 232 1.85 -7.88 -24.70
N THR A 233 1.06 -8.11 -25.75
CA THR A 233 -0.30 -7.59 -25.84
C THR A 233 -1.26 -8.55 -25.15
N LEU A 234 -2.01 -8.04 -24.17
CA LEU A 234 -3.00 -8.80 -23.45
C LEU A 234 -4.32 -8.83 -24.22
N GLN A 235 -4.89 -10.02 -24.41
CA GLN A 235 -6.25 -10.20 -24.88
C GLN A 235 -7.24 -10.05 -23.71
N LEU A 236 -7.23 -8.89 -23.06
CA LEU A 236 -8.22 -8.60 -22.04
C LEU A 236 -9.54 -8.27 -22.75
N ALA A 237 -10.63 -8.88 -22.31
CA ALA A 237 -11.98 -8.60 -22.84
C ALA A 237 -12.47 -7.17 -22.54
N VAL A 238 -11.59 -6.35 -22.03
CA VAL A 238 -11.81 -5.03 -21.50
C VAL A 238 -11.87 -4.01 -22.61
N LYS A 239 -13.05 -3.52 -22.87
CA LYS A 239 -13.18 -2.20 -23.52
C LYS A 239 -13.01 -1.13 -22.45
N THR A 240 -11.76 -0.90 -22.09
CA THR A 240 -11.40 0.02 -21.05
C THR A 240 -11.92 1.42 -21.35
N LEU A 241 -12.53 2.01 -20.36
CA LEU A 241 -12.72 3.46 -20.31
C LEU A 241 -11.32 4.08 -20.26
N ARG A 242 -10.81 4.53 -21.37
CA ARG A 242 -9.51 5.20 -21.47
C ARG A 242 -9.42 6.28 -20.40
N ARG A 243 -8.31 6.33 -19.69
CA ARG A 243 -7.92 7.46 -18.83
C ARG A 243 -7.75 8.73 -19.68
N GLY A 244 -8.81 9.24 -20.29
CA GLY A 244 -8.74 10.36 -21.20
C GLY A 244 -9.19 11.69 -20.62
N ASN A 245 -9.82 11.69 -19.44
CA ASN A 245 -10.34 12.90 -18.80
C ASN A 245 -10.25 12.78 -17.28
N ALA A 246 -9.76 13.81 -16.61
CA ALA A 246 -9.67 13.87 -15.15
C ALA A 246 -11.02 13.58 -14.44
N SER A 247 -12.15 13.89 -15.07
CA SER A 247 -13.47 13.55 -14.58
C SER A 247 -13.79 12.05 -14.63
N LEU A 248 -13.03 11.26 -15.38
CA LEU A 248 -13.20 9.80 -15.48
C LEU A 248 -12.34 9.04 -14.48
N THR A 249 -11.34 9.68 -13.87
CA THR A 249 -10.52 9.06 -12.81
C THR A 249 -11.36 8.65 -11.62
N ASN A 250 -12.39 9.42 -11.29
CA ASN A 250 -13.32 9.11 -10.20
C ASN A 250 -14.14 7.83 -10.43
N ARG A 251 -14.27 7.37 -11.67
CA ARG A 251 -14.99 6.12 -11.99
C ARG A 251 -14.12 4.89 -11.89
N ARG A 252 -12.79 5.05 -11.97
CA ARG A 252 -11.83 3.95 -11.82
C ARG A 252 -11.29 3.81 -10.40
N GLY A 253 -11.84 4.53 -9.44
CA GLY A 253 -11.34 4.58 -8.08
C GLY A 253 -10.12 5.52 -7.92
N ASP A 254 -9.59 5.55 -6.73
CA ASP A 254 -8.41 6.35 -6.40
C ASP A 254 -7.15 5.70 -7.02
N PRO A 255 -6.30 6.44 -7.75
CA PRO A 255 -5.09 5.89 -8.36
C PRO A 255 -4.07 5.36 -7.33
N ARG A 256 -4.20 5.71 -6.04
CA ARG A 256 -3.41 5.16 -4.94
C ARG A 256 -3.88 3.77 -4.51
N GLY A 257 -5.10 3.36 -4.88
CA GLY A 257 -5.69 2.07 -4.53
C GLY A 257 -5.16 0.89 -5.32
N GLY A 258 -5.70 -0.30 -5.05
CA GLY A 258 -5.29 -1.58 -5.65
C GLY A 258 -5.82 -1.87 -7.04
N GLN A 259 -6.46 -0.92 -7.69
CA GLN A 259 -7.09 -1.07 -8.99
C GLN A 259 -6.10 -0.85 -10.14
N ASP A 260 -6.36 -1.49 -11.29
CA ASP A 260 -5.50 -1.48 -12.48
C ASP A 260 -4.06 -1.95 -12.19
N ARG A 261 -3.93 -2.98 -11.35
CA ARG A 261 -2.65 -3.52 -10.89
C ARG A 261 -2.51 -5.00 -11.22
N ILE A 262 -1.25 -5.41 -11.39
CA ILE A 262 -0.86 -6.82 -11.45
C ILE A 262 -0.34 -7.27 -10.09
N TYR A 263 -0.59 -8.54 -9.77
CA TYR A 263 -0.17 -9.18 -8.52
C TYR A 263 0.42 -10.55 -8.82
N SER A 264 1.53 -10.91 -8.15
CA SER A 264 2.12 -12.25 -8.21
C SER A 264 1.72 -13.06 -6.98
N THR A 265 1.29 -14.29 -7.22
CA THR A 265 0.82 -15.20 -6.16
C THR A 265 1.98 -15.65 -5.29
N PRO A 266 1.89 -15.50 -3.95
CA PRO A 266 2.88 -16.04 -3.03
C PRO A 266 3.12 -17.53 -3.22
N GLY A 267 4.42 -17.92 -3.31
CA GLY A 267 4.85 -19.31 -3.44
C GLY A 267 4.57 -19.97 -4.81
N ARG A 268 4.14 -19.20 -5.83
CA ARG A 268 3.80 -19.72 -7.16
C ARG A 268 4.44 -18.88 -8.26
N GLU A 269 5.45 -19.45 -8.92
CA GLU A 269 6.14 -18.80 -10.03
C GLU A 269 5.21 -18.60 -11.23
N GLY A 270 5.11 -17.36 -11.74
CA GLY A 270 4.35 -17.02 -12.93
C GLY A 270 2.84 -17.12 -12.79
N ASP A 271 2.33 -17.31 -11.57
CA ASP A 271 0.91 -17.25 -11.25
C ASP A 271 0.53 -15.79 -10.98
N LEU A 272 -0.20 -15.17 -11.90
CA LEU A 272 -0.41 -13.73 -11.95
C LEU A 272 -1.90 -13.37 -11.98
N TRP A 273 -2.24 -12.30 -11.29
CA TRP A 273 -3.57 -11.71 -11.25
C TRP A 273 -3.53 -10.27 -11.74
N ILE A 274 -4.51 -9.87 -12.55
CA ILE A 274 -4.72 -8.48 -12.91
C ILE A 274 -6.08 -8.05 -12.34
N ALA A 275 -6.03 -7.12 -11.40
CA ALA A 275 -7.20 -6.44 -10.87
C ALA A 275 -7.46 -5.19 -11.71
N ALA A 276 -8.22 -5.36 -12.80
CA ALA A 276 -8.62 -4.26 -13.68
C ALA A 276 -9.94 -3.65 -13.21
N TYR A 277 -10.24 -2.45 -13.67
CA TYR A 277 -11.47 -1.74 -13.31
C TYR A 277 -12.74 -2.57 -13.49
N ASP A 278 -12.81 -3.38 -14.53
CA ASP A 278 -13.99 -4.10 -14.98
C ASP A 278 -13.94 -5.61 -14.72
N GLY A 279 -12.95 -6.08 -13.95
CA GLY A 279 -12.89 -7.47 -13.58
C GLY A 279 -11.54 -7.95 -13.05
N LEU A 280 -11.54 -9.19 -12.66
CA LEU A 280 -10.35 -9.92 -12.21
C LEU A 280 -9.93 -10.90 -13.29
N TYR A 281 -8.66 -10.90 -13.63
CA TYR A 281 -8.07 -11.79 -14.62
C TYR A 281 -6.96 -12.61 -13.98
N HIS A 282 -6.85 -13.88 -14.40
CA HIS A 282 -5.86 -14.81 -13.85
C HIS A 282 -5.11 -15.53 -14.97
N SER A 283 -3.81 -15.66 -14.81
CA SER A 283 -2.92 -16.47 -15.66
C SER A 283 -1.99 -17.30 -14.78
N THR A 284 -1.84 -18.58 -15.14
CA THR A 284 -0.90 -19.50 -14.49
C THR A 284 0.25 -19.90 -15.43
N THR A 285 0.32 -19.26 -16.60
CA THR A 285 1.35 -19.56 -17.61
C THR A 285 2.59 -18.73 -17.35
N ARG A 286 3.75 -19.38 -17.38
CA ARG A 286 5.04 -18.72 -17.15
C ARG A 286 5.54 -17.93 -18.36
N THR A 287 5.02 -18.22 -19.53
CA THR A 287 5.32 -17.57 -20.82
C THR A 287 4.06 -17.56 -21.65
N GLY A 288 3.88 -16.56 -22.53
CA GLY A 288 2.71 -16.46 -23.39
C GLY A 288 1.42 -16.25 -22.58
N PHE A 289 1.46 -15.36 -21.64
CA PHE A 289 0.48 -15.05 -20.61
C PHE A 289 -0.98 -15.10 -21.09
N ASP A 290 -1.68 -16.19 -20.78
CA ASP A 290 -3.13 -16.38 -21.08
C ASP A 290 -3.97 -15.94 -19.88
N PHE A 291 -4.30 -14.65 -19.84
CA PHE A 291 -5.16 -14.10 -18.80
C PHE A 291 -6.63 -14.36 -19.10
N ARG A 292 -7.29 -15.09 -18.22
CA ARG A 292 -8.71 -15.41 -18.30
C ARG A 292 -9.51 -14.56 -17.33
N ALA A 293 -10.58 -13.95 -17.83
CA ALA A 293 -11.52 -13.19 -17.03
C ALA A 293 -12.31 -14.12 -16.09
N LEU A 294 -12.60 -13.63 -14.90
CA LEU A 294 -13.47 -14.32 -13.93
C LEU A 294 -14.89 -13.73 -14.03
N ASP A 295 -15.80 -14.46 -14.60
CA ASP A 295 -17.16 -14.01 -14.96
C ASP A 295 -17.97 -13.44 -13.78
N LYS A 296 -17.68 -13.88 -12.56
CA LYS A 296 -18.41 -13.47 -11.35
C LYS A 296 -17.97 -12.11 -10.80
N VAL A 297 -16.81 -11.61 -11.23
CA VAL A 297 -16.21 -10.37 -10.71
C VAL A 297 -16.34 -9.27 -11.75
N ARG A 298 -17.05 -8.20 -11.41
CA ARG A 298 -17.40 -7.12 -12.34
C ARG A 298 -16.60 -5.84 -12.15
N THR A 299 -16.25 -5.55 -10.93
CA THR A 299 -15.50 -4.33 -10.56
C THR A 299 -14.59 -4.65 -9.39
N ILE A 300 -13.37 -4.17 -9.43
CA ILE A 300 -12.42 -4.33 -8.34
C ILE A 300 -11.85 -2.98 -7.94
N TYR A 301 -11.80 -2.72 -6.65
CA TYR A 301 -11.15 -1.55 -6.07
C TYR A 301 -9.82 -1.89 -5.38
N ALA A 302 -9.73 -3.09 -4.80
CA ALA A 302 -8.52 -3.59 -4.16
C ALA A 302 -8.47 -5.12 -4.22
N PHE A 303 -7.26 -5.67 -4.24
CA PHE A 303 -7.00 -7.11 -4.28
C PHE A 303 -5.76 -7.44 -3.46
N GLY A 304 -5.71 -8.63 -2.87
CA GLY A 304 -4.55 -9.10 -2.12
C GLY A 304 -4.64 -10.57 -1.74
N PHE A 305 -3.57 -11.05 -1.10
CA PHE A 305 -3.42 -12.43 -0.66
C PHE A 305 -3.36 -12.49 0.87
N GLY A 306 -3.65 -13.66 1.42
CA GLY A 306 -3.46 -14.00 2.81
C GLY A 306 -3.10 -15.47 2.99
N LYS A 307 -2.88 -15.88 4.23
CA LYS A 307 -2.54 -17.26 4.57
C LYS A 307 -3.56 -18.23 3.98
N ALA A 308 -3.07 -19.30 3.40
CA ALA A 308 -3.93 -20.37 2.87
C ALA A 308 -4.82 -20.96 3.96
N LYS A 309 -6.04 -21.37 3.58
CA LYS A 309 -6.93 -22.15 4.43
C LYS A 309 -6.23 -23.43 4.89
N PRO A 310 -6.41 -23.85 6.15
CA PRO A 310 -5.88 -25.13 6.60
C PRO A 310 -6.25 -26.26 5.64
N GLY A 311 -5.25 -27.01 5.17
CA GLY A 311 -5.43 -28.07 4.18
C GLY A 311 -5.41 -27.61 2.71
N SER A 312 -5.39 -26.31 2.43
CA SER A 312 -5.17 -25.76 1.08
C SER A 312 -3.70 -25.43 0.85
N ASN A 313 -3.25 -25.57 -0.39
CA ASN A 313 -1.92 -25.16 -0.84
C ASN A 313 -1.94 -23.87 -1.69
N TYR A 314 -3.11 -23.22 -1.80
CA TYR A 314 -3.27 -21.94 -2.47
C TYR A 314 -3.56 -20.84 -1.45
N PRO A 315 -2.91 -19.68 -1.53
CA PRO A 315 -3.19 -18.58 -0.61
C PRO A 315 -4.66 -18.15 -0.72
N ALA A 316 -5.23 -17.70 0.40
CA ALA A 316 -6.54 -17.08 0.37
C ALA A 316 -6.47 -15.77 -0.42
N LEU A 317 -7.46 -15.53 -1.26
CA LEU A 317 -7.61 -14.30 -2.04
C LEU A 317 -8.60 -13.38 -1.34
N TYR A 318 -8.29 -12.09 -1.36
CA TYR A 318 -9.16 -11.05 -0.83
C TYR A 318 -9.40 -9.99 -1.90
N LEU A 319 -10.64 -9.52 -2.04
CA LEU A 319 -10.97 -8.41 -2.91
C LEU A 319 -12.04 -7.49 -2.31
N ILE A 320 -12.00 -6.23 -2.73
CA ILE A 320 -13.07 -5.27 -2.55
C ILE A 320 -13.61 -4.95 -3.94
N GLY A 321 -14.90 -5.13 -4.12
CA GLY A 321 -15.48 -4.96 -5.44
C GLY A 321 -16.91 -5.47 -5.56
N VAL A 322 -17.31 -5.79 -6.80
CA VAL A 322 -18.63 -6.32 -7.12
C VAL A 322 -18.50 -7.77 -7.59
N VAL A 323 -19.01 -8.69 -6.77
CA VAL A 323 -19.03 -10.13 -7.05
C VAL A 323 -20.49 -10.60 -7.13
N ASN A 324 -20.86 -11.28 -8.19
CA ASN A 324 -22.25 -11.71 -8.45
C ASN A 324 -23.28 -10.56 -8.33
N GLY A 325 -22.90 -9.35 -8.72
CA GLY A 325 -23.77 -8.16 -8.64
C GLY A 325 -23.84 -7.50 -7.26
N GLN A 326 -23.20 -8.05 -6.23
CA GLN A 326 -23.18 -7.49 -4.89
C GLN A 326 -21.85 -6.80 -4.60
N TYR A 327 -21.89 -5.55 -4.13
CA TYR A 327 -20.70 -4.86 -3.60
C TYR A 327 -20.36 -5.39 -2.20
N GLY A 328 -19.06 -5.53 -1.93
CA GLY A 328 -18.60 -5.96 -0.62
C GLY A 328 -17.10 -6.26 -0.60
N PHE A 329 -16.68 -6.80 0.54
CA PHE A 329 -15.36 -7.38 0.76
C PHE A 329 -15.51 -8.89 0.69
N PHE A 330 -14.65 -9.54 -0.08
CA PHE A 330 -14.80 -10.95 -0.37
C PHE A 330 -13.51 -11.70 -0.11
N ARG A 331 -13.65 -12.97 0.31
CA ARG A 331 -12.59 -13.95 0.40
C ARG A 331 -12.88 -15.15 -0.50
N SER A 332 -11.85 -15.65 -1.15
CA SER A 332 -11.87 -16.95 -1.83
C SER A 332 -10.75 -17.84 -1.27
N ASP A 333 -11.08 -19.09 -1.02
CA ASP A 333 -10.17 -20.11 -0.49
C ASP A 333 -9.82 -21.18 -1.55
N ASP A 334 -10.30 -21.01 -2.78
CA ASP A 334 -10.29 -22.00 -3.87
C ASP A 334 -9.85 -21.40 -5.22
N ALA A 335 -8.88 -20.47 -5.19
CA ALA A 335 -8.34 -19.79 -6.36
C ALA A 335 -9.43 -19.10 -7.20
N ALA A 336 -10.37 -18.42 -6.54
CA ALA A 336 -11.46 -17.63 -7.12
C ALA A 336 -12.59 -18.44 -7.79
N VAL A 337 -12.69 -19.75 -7.57
CA VAL A 337 -13.83 -20.55 -8.02
C VAL A 337 -15.10 -20.12 -7.27
N SER A 338 -14.99 -19.87 -5.97
CA SER A 338 -16.07 -19.32 -5.15
C SER A 338 -15.61 -18.14 -4.31
N TRP A 339 -16.58 -17.29 -3.94
CA TRP A 339 -16.34 -16.09 -3.14
C TRP A 339 -17.35 -16.03 -1.98
N MET A 340 -16.85 -15.71 -0.82
CA MET A 340 -17.64 -15.45 0.38
C MET A 340 -17.52 -13.98 0.74
N ARG A 341 -18.64 -13.30 0.92
CA ARG A 341 -18.65 -11.92 1.46
C ARG A 341 -18.27 -11.97 2.94
N ILE A 342 -17.31 -11.11 3.33
CA ILE A 342 -16.74 -11.08 4.69
C ILE A 342 -17.08 -9.81 5.46
N ASN A 343 -17.87 -8.90 4.88
CA ASN A 343 -18.43 -7.74 5.57
C ASN A 343 -19.95 -7.74 5.49
N ASP A 344 -20.60 -7.05 6.38
CA ASP A 344 -22.02 -6.72 6.33
C ASP A 344 -22.28 -5.32 5.77
N ASP A 345 -23.54 -4.89 5.76
CA ASP A 345 -23.93 -3.59 5.21
C ASP A 345 -23.61 -2.42 6.16
N ALA A 346 -23.37 -2.67 7.43
CA ALA A 346 -22.95 -1.66 8.41
C ALA A 346 -21.43 -1.39 8.35
N HIS A 347 -20.64 -2.31 7.77
CA HIS A 347 -19.18 -2.24 7.72
C HIS A 347 -18.69 -2.05 6.28
N GLN A 348 -18.97 -0.89 5.69
CA GLN A 348 -18.55 -0.53 4.32
C GLN A 348 -17.29 0.34 4.27
N TYR A 349 -17.00 1.11 5.34
CA TYR A 349 -15.82 1.94 5.55
C TYR A 349 -15.53 3.01 4.46
N GLY A 350 -16.53 3.41 3.69
CA GLY A 350 -16.38 4.43 2.65
C GLY A 350 -15.41 4.02 1.53
N LEU A 351 -14.49 4.90 1.16
CA LEU A 351 -13.46 4.58 0.16
C LEU A 351 -12.37 3.72 0.79
N VAL A 352 -12.19 2.52 0.26
CA VAL A 352 -11.14 1.59 0.68
C VAL A 352 -10.10 1.46 -0.44
N LEU A 353 -8.83 1.67 -0.10
CA LEU A 353 -7.72 1.69 -1.05
C LEU A 353 -7.02 0.34 -1.17
N HIS A 354 -6.85 -0.38 -0.05
CA HIS A 354 -6.08 -1.61 0.02
C HIS A 354 -6.82 -2.69 0.80
N ILE A 355 -6.57 -3.94 0.41
CA ILE A 355 -6.94 -5.12 1.17
C ILE A 355 -5.83 -6.16 1.06
N CYS A 356 -5.45 -6.76 2.17
CA CYS A 356 -4.65 -7.98 2.20
C CYS A 356 -5.03 -8.84 3.40
N GLY A 357 -4.87 -10.15 3.27
CA GLY A 357 -4.97 -11.06 4.39
C GLY A 357 -3.65 -11.11 5.17
N ASP A 358 -3.72 -11.46 6.43
CA ASP A 358 -2.57 -11.79 7.23
C ASP A 358 -1.92 -13.08 6.68
N MET A 359 -0.61 -13.04 6.45
CA MET A 359 0.13 -14.21 5.94
C MET A 359 0.50 -15.20 7.05
N GLN A 360 0.29 -14.85 8.32
CA GLN A 360 0.60 -15.69 9.48
C GLN A 360 -0.65 -16.30 10.13
N GLU A 361 -1.85 -15.68 9.91
CA GLU A 361 -3.11 -16.12 10.49
C GLU A 361 -4.21 -16.20 9.42
N TYR A 362 -4.71 -17.42 9.17
CA TYR A 362 -5.78 -17.61 8.21
C TYR A 362 -7.06 -16.90 8.65
N GLY A 363 -7.68 -16.21 7.69
CA GLY A 363 -8.96 -15.52 7.89
C GLY A 363 -8.83 -14.07 8.37
N ARG A 364 -7.73 -13.69 9.01
CA ARG A 364 -7.50 -12.28 9.36
C ARG A 364 -7.26 -11.45 8.11
N VAL A 365 -7.88 -10.28 8.06
CA VAL A 365 -7.79 -9.34 6.94
C VAL A 365 -7.42 -7.94 7.44
N TYR A 366 -6.67 -7.22 6.63
CA TYR A 366 -6.32 -5.80 6.82
C TYR A 366 -6.90 -4.99 5.66
N ILE A 367 -7.53 -3.89 5.99
CA ILE A 367 -8.18 -2.98 5.05
C ILE A 367 -7.60 -1.59 5.27
N GLY A 368 -7.03 -1.01 4.22
CA GLY A 368 -6.55 0.37 4.21
C GLY A 368 -7.64 1.29 3.68
N THR A 369 -8.16 2.16 4.53
CA THR A 369 -9.23 3.09 4.19
C THR A 369 -8.67 4.45 3.77
N HIS A 370 -9.52 5.29 3.19
CA HIS A 370 -9.19 6.69 2.95
C HIS A 370 -9.80 7.57 4.05
N GLY A 371 -9.06 7.74 5.14
CA GLY A 371 -9.46 8.60 6.24
C GLY A 371 -10.05 7.86 7.46
N ARG A 372 -9.82 6.55 7.61
CA ARG A 372 -10.12 5.79 8.83
C ARG A 372 -9.01 4.80 9.20
N GLY A 373 -7.80 5.09 8.77
CA GLY A 373 -6.65 4.25 9.06
C GLY A 373 -6.75 2.82 8.55
N ILE A 374 -6.17 1.90 9.29
CA ILE A 374 -6.17 0.47 8.98
C ILE A 374 -7.17 -0.25 9.87
N VAL A 375 -8.13 -0.91 9.24
CA VAL A 375 -9.12 -1.75 9.93
C VAL A 375 -8.72 -3.21 9.79
N THR A 376 -8.81 -3.98 10.88
CA THR A 376 -8.59 -5.43 10.86
C THR A 376 -9.87 -6.19 11.20
N GLY A 377 -10.10 -7.29 10.48
CA GLY A 377 -11.20 -8.23 10.74
C GLY A 377 -10.68 -9.64 10.95
N VAL A 378 -11.39 -10.41 11.75
CA VAL A 378 -11.19 -11.86 11.94
C VAL A 378 -12.50 -12.58 11.70
N PRO A 379 -12.47 -13.88 11.34
CA PRO A 379 -13.71 -14.67 11.30
C PRO A 379 -14.41 -14.60 12.66
N SER A 380 -15.73 -14.43 12.64
CA SER A 380 -16.54 -14.61 13.85
C SER A 380 -16.37 -16.05 14.34
N SER A 381 -16.14 -16.24 15.63
CA SER A 381 -16.35 -17.54 16.26
C SER A 381 -17.86 -17.76 16.32
N ASP A 382 -18.37 -18.65 15.47
CA ASP A 382 -19.73 -19.19 15.60
C ASP A 382 -19.87 -19.96 16.92
#